data_18658e665b83d3950a16ba80b502e2b2
#
_entry.id   18658e665b83d3950a16ba80b502e2b2
#
_cell.length_a   1.000
_cell.length_b   1.000
_cell.length_c   1.000
_cell.angle_alpha   90.00
_cell.angle_beta   90.00
_cell.angle_gamma   90.00
#
_symmetry.space_group_name_H-M   'P 1'
#
loop_
_entity.id
_entity.type
_entity.pdbx_description
1 polymer ?
#
loop_
_entity_poly.entity_id
_entity_poly.type
_entity_poly.pdbx_seq_one_letter_code
_entity_poly.pdbx_strand_id
1 'polypeptide(L)'
;NSQYIAFCREDQSMVRKYPLIDYETKYPTVKYIYYPKAGEDNPEVSIGLIDIVNQQSDIRTLPKDSYYIPNILWQRNSNNFFVTTLNRKQNDWKLYRHDIDTNQNTLVLNDKNDTWIDAFDFFGMSGVFSIDILNNGEIIWMSERDGFKHIYRSRTDGKFINQITRGKWKVNGINAIDEENQIIYFNAKKESEMENHVYSVRFNGSRLKRLTKEEGSHSASFSPTKNYFIDTHSSFTRTPKTVLRSNSGAIKRMLASTDRSKFDDYGFTYPRHVNVFTDDGTRLNGIITLPHNFDSMNQYPVILYNYGGPGSQMVNNRWGVGRHSFHQYFAQRGFIIFSFDNRGTGGRGKAFKDLAYGDYGKYLVIDHIAAAKYLQSLTYVDGDNIGVWGWSGGGYLTNMCMTLGSDYFKAGVSGAPNVDPLLYDTIWTERYMGLVDENPEGYKNASVLTHVDKAKGFLLQIHGNADDNVHHQHSLQLAKAYAEKGKHMEMFIYPNAHHGLGNNNFLTSEETKIDGWANYNHAYRKIISFLMEHLSNKNQE
;
A
#
# COMPACT_ATOMS: atom_id res chain seq x y z
N ASN A 1 -2.36 31.21 -13.50
CA ASN A 1 -3.03 32.48 -13.26
C ASN A 1 -3.08 32.75 -11.76
N SER A 2 -2.46 33.83 -11.30
CA SER A 2 -2.41 34.16 -9.86
C SER A 2 -3.69 34.85 -9.34
N GLN A 3 -4.74 34.89 -10.16
CA GLN A 3 -6.00 35.56 -9.81
C GLN A 3 -6.94 34.64 -9.04
N TYR A 4 -6.89 33.33 -9.28
CA TYR A 4 -7.84 32.38 -8.72
C TYR A 4 -7.16 31.29 -7.89
N ILE A 5 -7.84 30.84 -6.82
CA ILE A 5 -7.52 29.65 -6.05
C ILE A 5 -8.69 28.68 -6.20
N ALA A 6 -8.43 27.46 -6.70
CA ALA A 6 -9.41 26.38 -6.69
C ALA A 6 -9.10 25.43 -5.53
N PHE A 7 -10.13 24.97 -4.82
CA PHE A 7 -10.02 24.08 -3.67
C PHE A 7 -11.17 23.05 -3.66
N CYS A 8 -10.92 21.89 -3.07
CA CYS A 8 -11.97 20.93 -2.81
C CYS A 8 -12.74 21.34 -1.54
N ARG A 9 -14.08 21.29 -1.60
CA ARG A 9 -14.97 21.45 -0.47
C ARG A 9 -15.69 20.12 -0.22
N GLU A 10 -15.73 19.70 1.02
CA GLU A 10 -16.44 18.51 1.46
C GLU A 10 -17.53 18.90 2.46
N ASP A 11 -18.76 18.49 2.20
CA ASP A 11 -19.84 18.54 3.16
C ASP A 11 -20.01 17.17 3.81
N GLN A 12 -19.70 17.10 5.11
CA GLN A 12 -19.72 15.88 5.91
C GLN A 12 -21.00 15.76 6.75
N SER A 13 -22.01 16.62 6.55
CA SER A 13 -23.21 16.69 7.41
C SER A 13 -24.00 15.37 7.45
N MET A 14 -23.99 14.57 6.37
CA MET A 14 -24.62 13.26 6.26
C MET A 14 -23.75 12.11 6.80
N VAL A 15 -22.45 12.32 6.98
CA VAL A 15 -21.54 11.26 7.40
C VAL A 15 -21.70 10.97 8.89
N ARG A 16 -21.80 9.69 9.23
CA ARG A 16 -21.86 9.27 10.63
C ARG A 16 -20.56 9.56 11.37
N LYS A 17 -20.69 9.85 12.66
CA LYS A 17 -19.57 10.12 13.55
C LYS A 17 -19.16 8.88 14.31
N TYR A 18 -17.86 8.60 14.33
CA TYR A 18 -17.27 7.57 15.17
C TYR A 18 -16.66 8.17 16.44
N PRO A 19 -16.89 7.58 17.65
CA PRO A 19 -16.33 8.07 18.89
C PRO A 19 -14.90 7.56 19.10
N LEU A 20 -13.97 8.46 19.34
CA LEU A 20 -12.65 8.17 19.91
C LEU A 20 -12.66 8.51 21.39
N ILE A 21 -12.32 7.54 22.25
CA ILE A 21 -12.41 7.67 23.69
C ILE A 21 -11.01 7.85 24.28
N ASP A 22 -10.83 8.95 24.99
CA ASP A 22 -9.64 9.24 25.79
C ASP A 22 -9.84 8.70 27.22
N TYR A 23 -8.98 7.77 27.63
CA TYR A 23 -9.01 7.11 28.93
C TYR A 23 -7.97 7.67 29.92
N GLU A 24 -7.17 8.66 29.57
CA GLU A 24 -6.11 9.22 30.44
C GLU A 24 -6.67 10.18 31.48
N THR A 25 -7.87 10.70 31.28
CA THR A 25 -8.55 11.60 32.22
C THR A 25 -9.30 10.82 33.29
N LYS A 26 -9.58 11.46 34.47
CA LYS A 26 -10.32 10.83 35.58
C LYS A 26 -11.67 10.26 35.14
N TYR A 27 -12.38 10.95 34.27
CA TYR A 27 -13.57 10.47 33.56
C TYR A 27 -13.26 10.46 32.06
N PRO A 28 -13.48 9.35 31.36
CA PRO A 28 -13.21 9.28 29.93
C PRO A 28 -13.91 10.41 29.16
N THR A 29 -13.18 11.02 28.24
CA THR A 29 -13.75 12.02 27.32
C THR A 29 -13.90 11.43 25.93
N VAL A 30 -14.83 11.99 25.14
CA VAL A 30 -15.13 11.49 23.78
C VAL A 30 -14.92 12.60 22.77
N LYS A 31 -14.12 12.32 21.76
CA LYS A 31 -14.04 13.11 20.53
C LYS A 31 -14.68 12.34 19.39
N TYR A 32 -15.34 13.05 18.48
CA TYR A 32 -15.99 12.43 17.31
C TYR A 32 -15.26 12.80 16.04
N ILE A 33 -15.04 11.80 15.17
CA ILE A 33 -14.58 11.98 13.81
C ILE A 33 -15.68 11.56 12.83
N TYR A 34 -15.75 12.19 11.67
CA TYR A 34 -16.61 11.74 10.57
C TYR A 34 -15.92 10.56 9.89
N TYR A 35 -16.63 9.43 9.80
CA TYR A 35 -16.07 8.22 9.23
C TYR A 35 -17.16 7.37 8.55
N PRO A 36 -17.25 7.41 7.21
CA PRO A 36 -18.24 6.62 6.47
C PRO A 36 -17.75 5.17 6.37
N LYS A 37 -18.48 4.24 6.98
CA LYS A 37 -18.23 2.80 6.82
C LYS A 37 -18.81 2.28 5.51
N ALA A 38 -18.29 1.15 5.02
CA ALA A 38 -18.76 0.53 3.79
C ALA A 38 -20.31 0.41 3.79
N GLY A 39 -20.93 0.85 2.72
CA GLY A 39 -22.39 0.91 2.56
C GLY A 39 -23.06 2.20 3.08
N GLU A 40 -22.35 3.07 3.81
CA GLU A 40 -22.89 4.31 4.36
C GLU A 40 -22.66 5.52 3.41
N ASP A 41 -23.23 6.66 3.77
CA ASP A 41 -23.11 7.89 2.97
C ASP A 41 -21.69 8.48 3.07
N ASN A 42 -21.15 8.87 1.92
CA ASN A 42 -19.91 9.62 1.79
C ASN A 42 -20.16 11.13 1.92
N PRO A 43 -19.11 11.94 2.20
CA PRO A 43 -19.20 13.39 2.05
C PRO A 43 -19.63 13.78 0.63
N GLU A 44 -20.43 14.86 0.51
CA GLU A 44 -20.66 15.51 -0.77
C GLU A 44 -19.48 16.41 -1.13
N VAL A 45 -18.89 16.18 -2.31
CA VAL A 45 -17.71 16.93 -2.78
C VAL A 45 -18.09 17.98 -3.81
N SER A 46 -17.44 19.13 -3.74
CA SER A 46 -17.59 20.23 -4.71
C SER A 46 -16.27 20.98 -4.88
N ILE A 47 -16.17 21.81 -5.93
CA ILE A 47 -15.04 22.70 -6.14
C ILE A 47 -15.43 24.11 -5.73
N GLY A 48 -14.64 24.70 -4.83
CA GLY A 48 -14.68 26.13 -4.54
C GLY A 48 -13.67 26.89 -5.39
N LEU A 49 -14.04 28.08 -5.83
CA LEU A 49 -13.18 29.03 -6.53
C LEU A 49 -13.14 30.35 -5.76
N ILE A 50 -11.94 30.86 -5.47
CA ILE A 50 -11.74 32.18 -4.88
C ILE A 50 -11.12 33.08 -5.94
N ASP A 51 -11.76 34.21 -6.25
CA ASP A 51 -11.14 35.30 -6.97
C ASP A 51 -10.43 36.22 -5.97
N ILE A 52 -9.10 36.19 -6.02
CA ILE A 52 -8.25 36.95 -5.07
C ILE A 52 -8.36 38.44 -5.30
N VAL A 53 -8.57 38.87 -6.55
CA VAL A 53 -8.64 40.31 -6.91
C VAL A 53 -9.93 40.92 -6.43
N ASN A 54 -11.06 40.24 -6.67
CA ASN A 54 -12.39 40.73 -6.30
C ASN A 54 -12.83 40.31 -4.90
N GLN A 55 -12.03 39.48 -4.20
CA GLN A 55 -12.32 38.90 -2.87
C GLN A 55 -13.69 38.19 -2.83
N GLN A 56 -14.03 37.49 -3.89
CA GLN A 56 -15.27 36.71 -4.03
C GLN A 56 -14.96 35.21 -4.07
N SER A 57 -15.87 34.44 -3.52
CA SER A 57 -15.82 32.98 -3.62
C SER A 57 -17.15 32.44 -4.07
N ASP A 58 -17.12 31.40 -4.88
CA ASP A 58 -18.30 30.68 -5.31
C ASP A 58 -18.05 29.15 -5.36
N ILE A 59 -19.14 28.40 -5.44
CA ILE A 59 -19.09 26.93 -5.57
C ILE A 59 -19.38 26.57 -7.02
N ARG A 60 -18.51 25.75 -7.58
CA ARG A 60 -18.61 25.29 -8.96
C ARG A 60 -19.31 23.95 -9.03
N THR A 61 -20.26 23.83 -9.93
CA THR A 61 -21.02 22.60 -10.13
C THR A 61 -20.14 21.55 -10.81
N LEU A 62 -20.10 20.35 -10.23
CA LEU A 62 -19.51 19.17 -10.86
C LEU A 62 -20.60 18.28 -11.48
N PRO A 63 -20.25 17.42 -12.45
CA PRO A 63 -21.14 16.37 -12.95
C PRO A 63 -21.64 15.46 -11.83
N LYS A 64 -22.89 14.99 -11.91
CA LYS A 64 -23.59 14.24 -10.85
C LYS A 64 -22.84 12.99 -10.32
N ASP A 65 -22.04 12.34 -11.17
CA ASP A 65 -21.33 11.11 -10.80
C ASP A 65 -19.96 11.36 -10.17
N SER A 66 -19.68 12.59 -9.72
CA SER A 66 -18.42 12.97 -9.11
C SER A 66 -18.43 12.68 -7.61
N TYR A 67 -18.15 11.44 -7.21
CA TYR A 67 -18.07 11.04 -5.79
C TYR A 67 -16.73 11.39 -5.14
N TYR A 68 -15.63 11.33 -5.91
CA TYR A 68 -14.30 11.64 -5.43
C TYR A 68 -13.60 12.58 -6.40
N ILE A 69 -12.79 13.49 -5.88
CA ILE A 69 -11.99 14.46 -6.64
C ILE A 69 -10.50 14.18 -6.38
N PRO A 70 -9.86 13.28 -7.14
CA PRO A 70 -8.45 12.96 -6.96
C PRO A 70 -7.50 14.14 -7.16
N ASN A 71 -7.76 15.00 -8.15
CA ASN A 71 -6.88 16.12 -8.50
C ASN A 71 -7.63 17.32 -9.05
N ILE A 72 -7.07 18.51 -8.77
CA ILE A 72 -7.38 19.78 -9.43
C ILE A 72 -6.08 20.28 -10.07
N LEU A 73 -6.09 20.58 -11.37
CA LEU A 73 -4.91 20.90 -12.16
C LEU A 73 -5.15 22.21 -12.92
N TRP A 74 -4.23 23.16 -12.80
CA TRP A 74 -4.32 24.41 -13.56
C TRP A 74 -3.67 24.27 -14.94
N GLN A 75 -4.35 24.78 -15.97
CA GLN A 75 -3.72 25.02 -17.25
C GLN A 75 -2.97 26.36 -17.20
N ARG A 76 -1.69 26.35 -17.51
CA ARG A 76 -0.88 27.58 -17.53
C ARG A 76 -1.43 28.57 -18.57
N ASN A 77 -1.39 29.87 -18.23
CA ASN A 77 -1.82 30.97 -19.11
C ASN A 77 -3.25 30.84 -19.64
N SER A 78 -4.17 30.31 -18.82
CA SER A 78 -5.57 30.08 -19.19
C SER A 78 -6.47 30.36 -17.99
N ASN A 79 -7.75 30.67 -18.27
CA ASN A 79 -8.84 30.72 -17.28
C ASN A 79 -9.52 29.35 -17.11
N ASN A 80 -8.87 28.28 -17.52
CA ASN A 80 -9.37 26.92 -17.32
C ASN A 80 -8.56 26.17 -16.28
N PHE A 81 -9.23 25.35 -15.53
CA PHE A 81 -8.60 24.30 -14.73
C PHE A 81 -9.22 22.93 -15.06
N PHE A 82 -8.54 21.88 -14.68
CA PHE A 82 -8.99 20.53 -14.91
C PHE A 82 -9.27 19.86 -13.58
N VAL A 83 -10.33 19.06 -13.54
CA VAL A 83 -10.75 18.29 -12.38
C VAL A 83 -10.82 16.82 -12.77
N THR A 84 -10.17 15.97 -12.01
CA THR A 84 -10.39 14.53 -12.12
C THR A 84 -11.47 14.10 -11.16
N THR A 85 -12.35 13.21 -11.61
CA THR A 85 -13.43 12.64 -10.79
C THR A 85 -13.44 11.13 -10.87
N LEU A 86 -13.97 10.50 -9.83
CA LEU A 86 -14.32 9.08 -9.81
C LEU A 86 -15.76 8.92 -9.33
N ASN A 87 -16.45 7.90 -9.86
CA ASN A 87 -17.71 7.42 -9.32
C ASN A 87 -17.46 6.65 -7.99
N ARG A 88 -18.52 6.30 -7.25
CA ARG A 88 -18.43 5.60 -5.95
C ARG A 88 -17.67 4.26 -6.04
N LYS A 89 -17.89 3.47 -7.10
CA LYS A 89 -17.17 2.20 -7.36
C LYS A 89 -15.70 2.39 -7.75
N GLN A 90 -15.26 3.63 -7.99
CA GLN A 90 -13.90 3.98 -8.43
C GLN A 90 -13.46 3.26 -9.71
N ASN A 91 -14.39 2.95 -10.59
CA ASN A 91 -14.17 2.24 -11.85
C ASN A 91 -14.51 3.06 -13.10
N ASP A 92 -14.92 4.32 -12.94
CA ASP A 92 -15.17 5.29 -14.00
C ASP A 92 -14.45 6.60 -13.64
N TRP A 93 -13.20 6.74 -14.13
CA TRP A 93 -12.40 7.94 -13.95
C TRP A 93 -12.59 8.89 -15.12
N LYS A 94 -12.79 10.18 -14.82
CA LYS A 94 -13.00 11.22 -15.82
C LYS A 94 -12.12 12.42 -15.53
N LEU A 95 -11.64 13.06 -16.61
CA LEU A 95 -11.01 14.37 -16.59
C LEU A 95 -11.94 15.37 -17.24
N TYR A 96 -12.33 16.38 -16.51
CA TYR A 96 -13.10 17.51 -17.02
C TYR A 96 -12.22 18.75 -17.12
N ARG A 97 -12.39 19.53 -18.20
CA ARG A 97 -11.96 20.91 -18.27
C ARG A 97 -13.09 21.79 -17.77
N HIS A 98 -12.81 22.60 -16.77
CA HIS A 98 -13.73 23.59 -16.22
C HIS A 98 -13.37 24.98 -16.73
N ASP A 99 -14.32 25.64 -17.37
CA ASP A 99 -14.22 27.02 -17.81
C ASP A 99 -14.73 27.94 -16.72
N ILE A 100 -13.88 28.87 -16.23
CA ILE A 100 -14.20 29.74 -15.10
C ILE A 100 -15.29 30.74 -15.47
N ASP A 101 -15.27 31.28 -16.69
CA ASP A 101 -16.15 32.36 -17.11
C ASP A 101 -17.58 31.87 -17.36
N THR A 102 -17.72 30.67 -17.93
CA THR A 102 -19.03 30.09 -18.27
C THR A 102 -19.55 29.10 -17.24
N ASN A 103 -18.74 28.70 -16.25
CA ASN A 103 -19.05 27.65 -15.27
C ASN A 103 -19.45 26.30 -15.91
N GLN A 104 -18.85 25.97 -17.06
CA GLN A 104 -19.15 24.75 -17.79
C GLN A 104 -18.04 23.70 -17.66
N ASN A 105 -18.45 22.44 -17.56
CA ASN A 105 -17.57 21.29 -17.58
C ASN A 105 -17.59 20.60 -18.94
N THR A 106 -16.43 20.45 -19.55
CA THR A 106 -16.26 19.67 -20.79
C THR A 106 -15.50 18.41 -20.48
N LEU A 107 -16.06 17.22 -20.80
CA LEU A 107 -15.37 15.94 -20.65
C LEU A 107 -14.19 15.90 -21.64
N VAL A 108 -12.98 15.65 -21.13
CA VAL A 108 -11.74 15.57 -21.91
C VAL A 108 -11.25 14.14 -22.04
N LEU A 109 -11.15 13.41 -20.93
CA LEU A 109 -10.72 12.01 -20.93
C LEU A 109 -11.66 11.17 -20.06
N ASN A 110 -11.80 9.91 -20.45
CA ASN A 110 -12.48 8.91 -19.67
C ASN A 110 -11.70 7.60 -19.67
N ASP A 111 -11.57 7.00 -18.49
CA ASP A 111 -11.02 5.67 -18.28
C ASP A 111 -12.02 4.85 -17.48
N LYS A 112 -12.43 3.70 -18.02
CA LYS A 112 -13.38 2.78 -17.39
C LYS A 112 -12.79 1.40 -17.23
N ASN A 113 -13.22 0.71 -16.19
CA ASN A 113 -12.83 -0.67 -15.93
C ASN A 113 -13.96 -1.44 -15.25
N ASP A 114 -13.91 -2.78 -15.32
CA ASP A 114 -14.87 -3.64 -14.61
C ASP A 114 -14.59 -3.71 -13.10
N THR A 115 -13.31 -3.52 -12.72
CA THR A 115 -12.86 -3.42 -11.34
C THR A 115 -12.53 -1.96 -11.02
N TRP A 116 -11.56 -1.68 -10.17
CA TRP A 116 -11.17 -0.30 -9.83
C TRP A 116 -10.10 0.28 -10.75
N ILE A 117 -9.95 1.59 -10.71
CA ILE A 117 -8.87 2.35 -11.35
C ILE A 117 -7.99 2.95 -10.26
N ASP A 118 -6.67 2.74 -10.35
CA ASP A 118 -5.69 3.35 -9.43
C ASP A 118 -5.46 4.83 -9.78
N ALA A 119 -6.47 5.68 -9.53
CA ALA A 119 -6.42 7.10 -9.81
C ALA A 119 -5.71 7.90 -8.71
N PHE A 120 -5.56 7.35 -7.53
CA PHE A 120 -4.76 7.88 -6.42
C PHE A 120 -4.19 6.74 -5.57
N ASP A 121 -3.08 7.02 -4.95
CA ASP A 121 -2.35 6.06 -4.12
C ASP A 121 -2.51 6.42 -2.65
N PHE A 122 -3.33 5.67 -1.93
CA PHE A 122 -3.61 5.92 -0.51
C PHE A 122 -2.37 5.84 0.40
N PHE A 123 -1.40 5.01 0.02
CA PHE A 123 -0.30 4.66 0.93
C PHE A 123 1.07 4.57 0.24
N GLY A 124 1.22 5.13 -0.96
CA GLY A 124 2.45 4.99 -1.75
C GLY A 124 2.69 3.58 -2.28
N MET A 125 1.68 2.69 -2.25
CA MET A 125 1.84 1.27 -2.57
C MET A 125 1.62 0.93 -4.03
N SER A 126 0.70 1.62 -4.70
CA SER A 126 0.32 1.30 -6.09
C SER A 126 1.12 2.07 -7.14
N GLY A 127 1.98 2.99 -6.71
CA GLY A 127 2.71 3.92 -7.55
C GLY A 127 1.85 5.11 -8.00
N VAL A 128 2.48 6.24 -8.22
CA VAL A 128 1.81 7.52 -8.49
C VAL A 128 1.01 7.44 -9.79
N PHE A 129 -0.26 7.81 -9.74
CA PHE A 129 -1.01 8.16 -10.93
C PHE A 129 -0.61 9.59 -11.31
N SER A 130 0.03 9.74 -12.48
CA SER A 130 0.43 11.05 -12.97
C SER A 130 -0.49 11.49 -14.09
N ILE A 131 -0.85 12.76 -14.03
CA ILE A 131 -1.48 13.51 -15.10
C ILE A 131 -0.85 14.90 -15.15
N ASP A 132 -0.33 15.27 -16.31
CA ASP A 132 0.35 16.54 -16.54
C ASP A 132 -0.23 17.22 -17.77
N ILE A 133 -0.60 18.50 -17.62
CA ILE A 133 -1.10 19.34 -18.70
C ILE A 133 0.07 20.20 -19.19
N LEU A 134 0.50 19.97 -20.41
CA LEU A 134 1.64 20.62 -21.02
C LEU A 134 1.30 22.03 -21.53
N ASN A 135 2.34 22.85 -21.73
CA ASN A 135 2.19 24.23 -22.22
C ASN A 135 1.54 24.30 -23.62
N ASN A 136 1.74 23.27 -24.45
CA ASN A 136 1.16 23.20 -25.80
C ASN A 136 -0.28 22.66 -25.86
N GLY A 137 -0.93 22.44 -24.70
CA GLY A 137 -2.29 21.89 -24.59
C GLY A 137 -2.36 20.39 -24.82
N GLU A 138 -1.28 19.66 -24.62
CA GLU A 138 -1.28 18.21 -24.57
C GLU A 138 -1.33 17.71 -23.14
N ILE A 139 -1.76 16.47 -22.96
CA ILE A 139 -1.88 15.79 -21.68
C ILE A 139 -1.03 14.53 -21.72
N ILE A 140 -0.13 14.40 -20.74
CA ILE A 140 0.57 13.16 -20.45
C ILE A 140 -0.10 12.53 -19.23
N TRP A 141 -0.54 11.29 -19.34
CA TRP A 141 -1.29 10.61 -18.27
C TRP A 141 -1.05 9.12 -18.26
N MET A 142 -1.39 8.47 -17.14
CA MET A 142 -1.21 7.03 -16.97
C MET A 142 -2.53 6.29 -16.89
N SER A 143 -2.56 5.06 -17.43
CA SER A 143 -3.72 4.15 -17.40
C SER A 143 -3.28 2.69 -17.43
N GLU A 144 -4.13 1.81 -16.90
CA GLU A 144 -3.98 0.34 -16.95
C GLU A 144 -4.88 -0.30 -18.03
N ARG A 145 -5.44 0.48 -18.98
CA ARG A 145 -6.42 0.05 -19.97
C ARG A 145 -5.98 -1.09 -20.90
N ASP A 146 -4.67 -1.31 -21.02
CA ASP A 146 -4.08 -2.40 -21.81
C ASP A 146 -3.55 -3.56 -20.94
N GLY A 147 -3.94 -3.61 -19.65
CA GLY A 147 -3.56 -4.65 -18.69
C GLY A 147 -2.34 -4.34 -17.84
N PHE A 148 -1.57 -3.28 -18.17
CA PHE A 148 -0.45 -2.78 -17.38
C PHE A 148 -0.48 -1.26 -17.31
N LYS A 149 0.04 -0.66 -16.22
CA LYS A 149 0.11 0.80 -16.09
C LYS A 149 1.13 1.36 -17.07
N HIS A 150 0.66 2.14 -18.04
CA HIS A 150 1.47 2.76 -19.10
C HIS A 150 1.16 4.26 -19.24
N ILE A 151 2.04 4.96 -19.98
CA ILE A 151 1.96 6.38 -20.25
C ILE A 151 1.27 6.59 -21.61
N TYR A 152 0.31 7.52 -21.63
CA TYR A 152 -0.50 7.90 -22.79
C TYR A 152 -0.39 9.40 -23.03
N ARG A 153 -0.66 9.82 -24.26
CA ARG A 153 -0.67 11.21 -24.70
C ARG A 153 -1.99 11.54 -25.39
N SER A 154 -2.62 12.62 -24.98
CA SER A 154 -3.87 13.14 -25.52
C SER A 154 -3.80 14.66 -25.62
N ARG A 155 -4.84 15.31 -26.14
CA ARG A 155 -4.98 16.76 -26.15
C ARG A 155 -6.06 17.21 -25.15
N THR A 156 -6.03 18.49 -24.78
CA THR A 156 -7.07 19.10 -23.93
C THR A 156 -8.44 19.23 -24.59
N ASP A 157 -8.56 18.93 -25.90
CA ASP A 157 -9.83 18.76 -26.61
C ASP A 157 -10.35 17.30 -26.61
N GLY A 158 -9.67 16.40 -25.89
CA GLY A 158 -10.03 14.99 -25.75
C GLY A 158 -9.45 14.07 -26.83
N LYS A 159 -8.78 14.62 -27.86
CA LYS A 159 -8.22 13.81 -28.94
C LYS A 159 -7.04 12.96 -28.44
N PHE A 160 -7.17 11.64 -28.57
CA PHE A 160 -6.07 10.70 -28.33
C PHE A 160 -4.96 10.88 -29.39
N ILE A 161 -3.70 10.92 -28.95
CA ILE A 161 -2.55 11.04 -29.83
C ILE A 161 -1.85 9.70 -29.98
N ASN A 162 -1.29 9.15 -28.89
CA ASN A 162 -0.64 7.84 -28.89
C ASN A 162 -0.42 7.27 -27.49
N GLN A 163 -0.18 5.97 -27.44
CA GLN A 163 0.40 5.30 -26.28
C GLN A 163 1.92 5.41 -26.35
N ILE A 164 2.55 5.97 -25.31
CA ILE A 164 3.99 6.23 -25.27
C ILE A 164 4.78 5.00 -24.84
N THR A 165 4.32 4.30 -23.79
CA THR A 165 4.94 3.07 -23.32
C THR A 165 3.99 1.89 -23.45
N ARG A 166 4.52 0.68 -23.71
CA ARG A 166 3.72 -0.53 -23.90
C ARG A 166 4.49 -1.79 -23.54
N GLY A 167 3.79 -2.87 -23.24
CA GLY A 167 4.35 -4.19 -22.96
C GLY A 167 3.85 -4.81 -21.66
N LYS A 168 4.30 -6.02 -21.32
CA LYS A 168 3.91 -6.75 -20.11
C LYS A 168 4.79 -6.33 -18.91
N TRP A 169 4.76 -5.05 -18.57
CA TRP A 169 5.50 -4.44 -17.46
C TRP A 169 4.83 -3.13 -17.03
N LYS A 170 5.05 -2.73 -15.79
CA LYS A 170 4.38 -1.59 -15.14
C LYS A 170 5.28 -0.36 -15.13
N VAL A 171 4.74 0.81 -15.50
CA VAL A 171 5.28 2.13 -15.13
C VAL A 171 4.86 2.41 -13.68
N ASN A 172 5.83 2.76 -12.81
CA ASN A 172 5.54 3.10 -11.41
C ASN A 172 5.21 4.58 -11.22
N GLY A 173 5.79 5.47 -12.03
CA GLY A 173 5.53 6.90 -11.97
C GLY A 173 6.42 7.69 -12.92
N ILE A 174 5.98 8.90 -13.26
CA ILE A 174 6.72 9.87 -14.06
C ILE A 174 7.59 10.69 -13.11
N ASN A 175 8.90 10.78 -13.39
CA ASN A 175 9.85 11.55 -12.59
C ASN A 175 10.04 12.97 -13.10
N ALA A 176 10.00 13.15 -14.44
CA ALA A 176 10.11 14.44 -15.09
C ALA A 176 9.64 14.40 -16.54
N ILE A 177 9.15 15.53 -17.03
CA ILE A 177 8.77 15.76 -18.42
C ILE A 177 9.62 16.91 -18.96
N ASP A 178 10.35 16.65 -20.03
CA ASP A 178 11.11 17.63 -20.81
C ASP A 178 10.29 17.98 -22.05
N GLU A 179 9.50 19.04 -21.96
CA GLU A 179 8.62 19.47 -23.05
C GLU A 179 9.41 19.95 -24.26
N GLU A 180 10.54 20.62 -24.06
CA GLU A 180 11.37 21.17 -25.11
C GLU A 180 11.97 20.06 -26.00
N ASN A 181 12.52 19.02 -25.36
CA ASN A 181 13.12 17.88 -26.06
C ASN A 181 12.13 16.73 -26.31
N GLN A 182 10.87 16.85 -25.85
CA GLN A 182 9.82 15.85 -25.93
C GLN A 182 10.24 14.49 -25.34
N ILE A 183 10.81 14.51 -24.13
CA ILE A 183 11.29 13.34 -23.41
C ILE A 183 10.55 13.20 -22.07
N ILE A 184 10.14 11.97 -21.72
CA ILE A 184 9.64 11.61 -20.40
C ILE A 184 10.68 10.74 -19.70
N TYR A 185 10.97 11.08 -18.45
CA TYR A 185 11.75 10.28 -17.52
C TYR A 185 10.82 9.65 -16.51
N PHE A 186 10.93 8.32 -16.31
CA PHE A 186 9.99 7.59 -15.49
C PHE A 186 10.62 6.36 -14.83
N ASN A 187 10.01 5.87 -13.77
CA ASN A 187 10.36 4.61 -13.14
C ASN A 187 9.47 3.47 -13.63
N ALA A 188 10.06 2.30 -13.87
CA ALA A 188 9.31 1.12 -14.30
C ALA A 188 9.94 -0.21 -13.87
N LYS A 189 9.10 -1.26 -13.83
CA LYS A 189 9.46 -2.65 -13.57
C LYS A 189 9.51 -3.46 -14.87
N LYS A 190 10.34 -3.03 -15.81
CA LYS A 190 10.43 -3.66 -17.13
C LYS A 190 11.34 -4.88 -17.16
N GLU A 191 12.46 -4.84 -16.44
CA GLU A 191 13.45 -5.92 -16.44
C GLU A 191 13.07 -7.05 -15.48
N SER A 192 12.42 -6.69 -14.37
CA SER A 192 11.96 -7.62 -13.32
C SER A 192 10.73 -7.06 -12.61
N GLU A 193 9.80 -7.92 -12.21
CA GLU A 193 8.66 -7.58 -11.37
C GLU A 193 9.10 -7.02 -9.99
N MET A 194 10.33 -7.34 -9.55
CA MET A 194 10.88 -6.96 -8.25
C MET A 194 11.80 -5.74 -8.29
N GLU A 195 12.23 -5.29 -9.48
CA GLU A 195 13.17 -4.19 -9.62
C GLU A 195 12.53 -2.96 -10.24
N ASN A 196 12.95 -1.80 -9.77
CA ASN A 196 12.45 -0.52 -10.25
C ASN A 196 13.61 0.29 -10.85
N HIS A 197 13.58 0.53 -12.15
CA HIS A 197 14.63 1.25 -12.86
C HIS A 197 14.13 2.55 -13.46
N VAL A 198 15.06 3.48 -13.70
CA VAL A 198 14.81 4.76 -14.36
C VAL A 198 14.97 4.60 -15.87
N TYR A 199 13.99 5.10 -16.61
CA TYR A 199 13.95 5.09 -18.07
C TYR A 199 13.73 6.49 -18.62
N SER A 200 14.09 6.67 -19.90
CA SER A 200 13.67 7.78 -20.74
C SER A 200 12.98 7.26 -22.00
N VAL A 201 12.01 8.02 -22.52
CA VAL A 201 11.32 7.73 -23.77
C VAL A 201 10.90 9.04 -24.44
N ARG A 202 10.87 9.09 -25.78
CA ARG A 202 10.29 10.23 -26.49
C ARG A 202 8.76 10.22 -26.44
N PHE A 203 8.11 11.36 -26.57
CA PHE A 203 6.64 11.51 -26.61
C PHE A 203 5.96 10.64 -27.66
N ASN A 204 6.64 10.32 -28.77
CA ASN A 204 6.13 9.41 -29.79
C ASN A 204 6.36 7.92 -29.49
N GLY A 205 6.89 7.58 -28.30
CA GLY A 205 7.19 6.22 -27.88
C GLY A 205 8.53 5.66 -28.37
N SER A 206 9.28 6.41 -29.21
CA SER A 206 10.59 5.97 -29.66
C SER A 206 11.70 6.21 -28.65
N ARG A 207 12.86 5.58 -28.85
CA ARG A 207 14.06 5.74 -28.03
C ARG A 207 13.85 5.41 -26.55
N LEU A 208 13.04 4.40 -26.26
CA LEU A 208 12.96 3.86 -24.89
C LEU A 208 14.35 3.37 -24.45
N LYS A 209 14.87 3.94 -23.37
CA LYS A 209 16.21 3.66 -22.85
C LYS A 209 16.20 3.51 -21.34
N ARG A 210 16.80 2.44 -20.80
CA ARG A 210 17.11 2.28 -19.39
C ARG A 210 18.32 3.14 -19.02
N LEU A 211 18.21 3.96 -17.97
CA LEU A 211 19.25 4.89 -17.52
C LEU A 211 20.05 4.35 -16.33
N THR A 212 19.45 3.50 -15.49
CA THR A 212 20.10 2.85 -14.34
C THR A 212 20.44 1.40 -14.67
N LYS A 213 21.68 0.97 -14.43
CA LYS A 213 22.17 -0.36 -14.84
C LYS A 213 22.36 -1.33 -13.69
N GLU A 214 22.62 -0.80 -12.50
CA GLU A 214 22.85 -1.58 -11.29
C GLU A 214 21.59 -2.39 -10.93
N GLU A 215 21.79 -3.58 -10.40
CA GLU A 215 20.73 -4.44 -9.91
C GLU A 215 20.00 -3.78 -8.72
N GLY A 216 18.69 -3.97 -8.63
CA GLY A 216 17.87 -3.55 -7.50
C GLY A 216 16.85 -2.45 -7.83
N SER A 217 16.44 -1.74 -6.80
CA SER A 217 15.44 -0.69 -6.93
C SER A 217 16.08 0.70 -6.87
N HIS A 218 15.69 1.53 -7.81
CA HIS A 218 16.15 2.90 -8.01
C HIS A 218 15.01 3.90 -7.78
N SER A 219 15.33 5.02 -7.14
CA SER A 219 14.47 6.18 -6.97
C SER A 219 15.17 7.40 -7.52
N ALA A 220 14.52 8.17 -8.40
CA ALA A 220 15.12 9.29 -9.09
C ALA A 220 14.43 10.61 -8.77
N SER A 221 15.23 11.65 -8.51
CA SER A 221 14.79 13.04 -8.41
C SER A 221 15.56 13.89 -9.42
N PHE A 222 14.83 14.45 -10.40
CA PHE A 222 15.42 15.23 -11.49
C PHE A 222 15.60 16.71 -11.11
N SER A 223 16.69 17.30 -11.60
CA SER A 223 16.90 18.75 -11.53
C SER A 223 15.84 19.49 -12.36
N PRO A 224 15.52 20.78 -12.05
CA PRO A 224 14.59 21.57 -12.85
C PRO A 224 14.96 21.63 -14.35
N THR A 225 16.26 21.63 -14.67
CA THR A 225 16.78 21.62 -16.06
C THR A 225 16.74 20.25 -16.73
N LYS A 226 16.43 19.16 -16.02
CA LYS A 226 16.44 17.76 -16.45
C LYS A 226 17.80 17.26 -16.98
N ASN A 227 18.89 18.01 -16.77
CA ASN A 227 20.24 17.61 -17.19
C ASN A 227 20.87 16.58 -16.25
N TYR A 228 20.41 16.55 -14.99
CA TYR A 228 20.91 15.67 -13.94
C TYR A 228 19.75 15.10 -13.12
N PHE A 229 20.02 13.96 -12.47
CA PHE A 229 19.16 13.43 -11.43
C PHE A 229 19.95 12.78 -10.31
N ILE A 230 19.40 12.84 -9.11
CA ILE A 230 19.86 12.09 -7.94
C ILE A 230 19.20 10.71 -8.02
N ASP A 231 20.02 9.66 -8.01
CA ASP A 231 19.57 8.26 -7.96
C ASP A 231 19.95 7.65 -6.62
N THR A 232 18.95 7.25 -5.84
CA THR A 232 19.15 6.42 -4.64
C THR A 232 18.74 5.00 -4.97
N HIS A 233 19.67 4.04 -4.83
CA HIS A 233 19.43 2.64 -5.18
C HIS A 233 20.00 1.66 -4.17
N SER A 234 19.40 0.49 -4.11
CA SER A 234 19.83 -0.63 -3.26
C SER A 234 19.29 -1.95 -3.79
N SER A 235 19.80 -3.08 -3.29
CA SER A 235 19.24 -4.42 -3.53
C SER A 235 19.08 -5.20 -2.22
N PHE A 236 18.66 -6.45 -2.28
CA PHE A 236 18.59 -7.32 -1.10
C PHE A 236 19.92 -7.40 -0.33
N THR A 237 21.04 -7.35 -1.07
CA THR A 237 22.39 -7.56 -0.51
C THR A 237 23.28 -6.32 -0.57
N ARG A 238 22.80 -5.24 -1.20
CA ARG A 238 23.57 -3.99 -1.34
C ARG A 238 22.86 -2.87 -0.60
N THR A 239 23.58 -2.29 0.35
CA THR A 239 23.14 -1.11 1.11
C THR A 239 22.84 0.08 0.21
N PRO A 240 22.01 1.04 0.66
CA PRO A 240 21.68 2.23 -0.11
C PRO A 240 22.91 3.04 -0.53
N LYS A 241 22.91 3.42 -1.82
CA LYS A 241 23.84 4.38 -2.42
C LYS A 241 23.07 5.50 -3.08
N THR A 242 23.53 6.73 -2.91
CA THR A 242 23.00 7.91 -3.56
C THR A 242 24.04 8.50 -4.47
N VAL A 243 23.73 8.65 -5.76
CA VAL A 243 24.65 9.16 -6.78
C VAL A 243 24.00 10.28 -7.58
N LEU A 244 24.80 11.22 -8.05
CA LEU A 244 24.42 12.17 -9.09
C LEU A 244 24.66 11.54 -10.45
N ARG A 245 23.64 11.52 -11.32
CA ARG A 245 23.73 11.06 -12.71
C ARG A 245 23.39 12.18 -13.69
N SER A 246 23.99 12.13 -14.89
CA SER A 246 23.46 12.91 -16.01
C SER A 246 22.15 12.28 -16.51
N ASN A 247 21.37 13.02 -17.28
CA ASN A 247 20.13 12.53 -17.91
C ASN A 247 20.34 11.37 -18.91
N SER A 248 21.58 11.10 -19.30
CA SER A 248 21.95 9.91 -20.10
C SER A 248 22.17 8.65 -19.25
N GLY A 249 22.16 8.77 -17.90
CA GLY A 249 22.38 7.71 -16.92
C GLY A 249 23.82 7.58 -16.40
N ALA A 250 24.79 8.36 -16.94
CA ALA A 250 26.17 8.29 -16.50
C ALA A 250 26.35 8.85 -15.07
N ILE A 251 27.01 8.09 -14.19
CA ILE A 251 27.36 8.53 -12.83
C ILE A 251 28.37 9.68 -12.95
N LYS A 252 28.08 10.80 -12.29
CA LYS A 252 28.96 11.97 -12.20
C LYS A 252 29.65 12.07 -10.85
N ARG A 253 28.94 11.69 -9.78
CA ARG A 253 29.47 11.80 -8.42
C ARG A 253 28.74 10.85 -7.47
N MET A 254 29.48 10.23 -6.55
CA MET A 254 28.92 9.58 -5.36
C MET A 254 28.58 10.68 -4.34
N LEU A 255 27.35 10.66 -3.83
CA LEU A 255 26.88 11.63 -2.82
C LEU A 255 26.86 11.01 -1.43
N ALA A 256 26.35 9.78 -1.32
CA ALA A 256 26.30 9.05 -0.06
C ALA A 256 26.33 7.53 -0.30
N SER A 257 26.84 6.79 0.66
CA SER A 257 26.74 5.32 0.70
C SER A 257 26.65 4.85 2.14
N THR A 258 25.84 3.84 2.38
CA THR A 258 25.77 3.16 3.68
C THR A 258 26.83 2.06 3.71
N ASP A 259 27.65 2.06 4.75
CA ASP A 259 28.67 1.03 4.94
C ASP A 259 28.03 -0.29 5.38
N ARG A 260 28.18 -1.31 4.53
CA ARG A 260 27.63 -2.64 4.77
C ARG A 260 28.32 -3.38 5.91
N SER A 261 29.64 -3.15 6.13
CA SER A 261 30.41 -3.87 7.14
C SER A 261 29.79 -3.76 8.52
N LYS A 262 29.19 -2.61 8.85
CA LYS A 262 28.49 -2.39 10.11
C LYS A 262 27.33 -3.37 10.35
N PHE A 263 26.67 -3.84 9.31
CA PHE A 263 25.60 -4.84 9.41
C PHE A 263 26.17 -6.26 9.48
N ASP A 264 27.22 -6.52 8.70
CA ASP A 264 27.93 -7.80 8.70
C ASP A 264 28.55 -8.08 10.10
N ASP A 265 29.10 -7.05 10.77
CA ASP A 265 29.62 -7.12 12.14
C ASP A 265 28.55 -7.49 13.18
N TYR A 266 27.28 -7.14 12.93
CA TYR A 266 26.14 -7.57 13.75
C TYR A 266 25.56 -8.93 13.34
N GLY A 267 26.21 -9.66 12.44
CA GLY A 267 25.74 -10.97 11.98
C GLY A 267 24.46 -10.93 11.16
N PHE A 268 24.22 -9.86 10.39
CA PHE A 268 23.06 -9.77 9.51
C PHE A 268 23.13 -10.81 8.39
N THR A 269 22.01 -11.46 8.14
CA THR A 269 21.80 -12.32 6.97
C THR A 269 20.88 -11.63 5.98
N TYR A 270 21.00 -11.98 4.71
CA TYR A 270 20.33 -11.25 3.64
C TYR A 270 19.30 -12.10 2.91
N PRO A 271 18.17 -11.50 2.48
CA PRO A 271 17.13 -12.22 1.77
C PRO A 271 17.64 -12.81 0.46
N ARG A 272 17.10 -13.99 0.10
CA ARG A 272 17.25 -14.61 -1.21
C ARG A 272 15.89 -14.74 -1.86
N HIS A 273 15.81 -14.48 -3.16
CA HIS A 273 14.59 -14.69 -3.93
C HIS A 273 14.31 -16.20 -4.06
N VAL A 274 13.04 -16.56 -3.90
CA VAL A 274 12.52 -17.90 -4.14
C VAL A 274 11.19 -17.82 -4.90
N ASN A 275 10.82 -18.89 -5.60
CA ASN A 275 9.51 -19.02 -6.22
C ASN A 275 8.67 -20.01 -5.43
N VAL A 276 7.45 -19.60 -5.09
CA VAL A 276 6.40 -20.48 -4.56
C VAL A 276 5.44 -20.79 -5.70
N PHE A 277 5.00 -22.02 -5.82
CA PHE A 277 3.98 -22.40 -6.80
C PHE A 277 2.72 -22.84 -6.07
N THR A 278 1.58 -22.31 -6.48
CA THR A 278 0.27 -22.73 -6.00
C THR A 278 -0.16 -24.03 -6.67
N ASP A 279 -1.18 -24.69 -6.14
CA ASP A 279 -1.69 -25.95 -6.68
C ASP A 279 -2.18 -25.82 -8.15
N ASP A 280 -2.58 -24.63 -8.59
CA ASP A 280 -2.96 -24.33 -9.98
C ASP A 280 -1.77 -23.90 -10.87
N GLY A 281 -0.54 -23.99 -10.36
CA GLY A 281 0.69 -23.65 -11.07
C GLY A 281 1.02 -22.15 -11.13
N THR A 282 0.29 -21.29 -10.43
CA THR A 282 0.63 -19.85 -10.37
C THR A 282 1.94 -19.65 -9.62
N ARG A 283 2.92 -19.02 -10.26
CA ARG A 283 4.19 -18.65 -9.62
C ARG A 283 4.02 -17.41 -8.76
N LEU A 284 4.45 -17.45 -7.52
CA LEU A 284 4.48 -16.33 -6.58
C LEU A 284 5.95 -15.99 -6.25
N ASN A 285 6.28 -14.69 -6.23
CA ASN A 285 7.61 -14.24 -5.83
C ASN A 285 7.70 -14.22 -4.31
N GLY A 286 8.71 -14.89 -3.76
CA GLY A 286 9.02 -14.92 -2.34
C GLY A 286 10.46 -14.52 -2.03
N ILE A 287 10.72 -14.19 -0.77
CA ILE A 287 12.05 -14.00 -0.21
C ILE A 287 12.18 -14.81 1.07
N ILE A 288 13.33 -15.46 1.22
CA ILE A 288 13.70 -16.22 2.41
C ILE A 288 14.99 -15.65 3.00
N THR A 289 15.01 -15.40 4.31
CA THR A 289 16.21 -15.06 5.08
C THR A 289 16.51 -16.20 6.03
N LEU A 290 17.67 -16.83 5.85
CA LEU A 290 18.11 -17.96 6.69
C LEU A 290 18.74 -17.47 7.99
N PRO A 291 18.78 -18.29 9.06
CA PRO A 291 19.45 -17.96 10.30
C PRO A 291 20.94 -17.62 10.12
N HIS A 292 21.51 -16.86 11.06
CA HIS A 292 22.92 -16.45 11.00
C HIS A 292 23.88 -17.66 10.94
N ASN A 293 23.65 -18.67 11.78
CA ASN A 293 24.44 -19.89 11.82
C ASN A 293 23.69 -21.05 11.15
N PHE A 294 23.18 -20.82 9.92
CA PHE A 294 22.40 -21.80 9.20
C PHE A 294 23.20 -23.07 8.87
N ASP A 295 22.66 -24.21 9.31
CA ASP A 295 23.14 -25.55 8.96
C ASP A 295 21.95 -26.35 8.36
N SER A 296 22.10 -26.83 7.15
CA SER A 296 21.05 -27.57 6.44
C SER A 296 20.67 -28.90 7.07
N MET A 297 21.45 -29.40 8.03
CA MET A 297 21.15 -30.63 8.79
C MET A 297 20.19 -30.39 9.96
N ASN A 298 19.97 -29.13 10.34
CA ASN A 298 19.06 -28.73 11.40
C ASN A 298 17.71 -28.26 10.83
N GLN A 299 16.67 -28.34 11.65
CA GLN A 299 15.35 -27.80 11.33
C GLN A 299 15.08 -26.50 12.11
N TYR A 300 14.52 -25.51 11.45
CA TYR A 300 14.30 -24.16 11.98
C TYR A 300 12.82 -23.76 11.90
N PRO A 301 12.29 -23.14 12.96
CA PRO A 301 10.96 -22.53 12.92
C PRO A 301 10.93 -21.36 11.92
N VAL A 302 9.75 -21.06 11.41
CA VAL A 302 9.56 -20.01 10.40
C VAL A 302 8.67 -18.91 10.93
N ILE A 303 9.05 -17.66 10.68
CA ILE A 303 8.19 -16.48 10.80
C ILE A 303 7.86 -15.97 9.41
N LEU A 304 6.59 -16.09 9.02
CA LEU A 304 6.05 -15.50 7.81
C LEU A 304 5.56 -14.09 8.13
N TYR A 305 6.11 -13.09 7.44
CA TYR A 305 5.72 -11.68 7.56
C TYR A 305 5.17 -11.18 6.24
N ASN A 306 3.93 -10.71 6.25
CA ASN A 306 3.31 -10.23 5.03
C ASN A 306 2.32 -9.08 5.28
N TYR A 307 2.01 -8.33 4.22
CA TYR A 307 0.90 -7.38 4.18
C TYR A 307 -0.27 -7.93 3.36
N GLY A 308 -0.02 -8.39 2.14
CA GLY A 308 -0.95 -9.16 1.29
C GLY A 308 -2.13 -8.38 0.70
N GLY A 309 -2.30 -7.11 1.04
CA GLY A 309 -3.44 -6.30 0.59
C GLY A 309 -3.42 -5.99 -0.91
N PRO A 310 -4.59 -5.65 -1.49
CA PRO A 310 -4.73 -5.39 -2.93
C PRO A 310 -3.75 -4.33 -3.43
N GLY A 311 -3.04 -4.63 -4.53
CA GLY A 311 -2.07 -3.72 -5.15
C GLY A 311 -0.75 -3.53 -4.39
N SER A 312 -0.62 -4.00 -3.15
CA SER A 312 0.64 -3.95 -2.38
C SER A 312 1.70 -4.88 -2.98
N GLN A 313 2.97 -4.62 -2.71
CA GLN A 313 4.07 -5.49 -3.12
C GLN A 313 5.16 -5.54 -2.05
N MET A 314 5.34 -6.71 -1.44
CA MET A 314 6.34 -6.94 -0.40
C MET A 314 7.70 -7.32 -0.98
N VAL A 315 7.71 -8.12 -2.05
CA VAL A 315 8.94 -8.63 -2.67
C VAL A 315 9.47 -7.62 -3.69
N ASN A 316 10.30 -6.70 -3.20
CA ASN A 316 11.02 -5.72 -4.02
C ASN A 316 12.51 -5.87 -3.74
N ASN A 317 13.33 -5.96 -4.80
CA ASN A 317 14.78 -6.06 -4.68
C ASN A 317 15.37 -4.71 -4.21
N ARG A 318 15.25 -4.47 -2.89
CA ARG A 318 15.78 -3.30 -2.20
C ARG A 318 16.25 -3.63 -0.79
N TRP A 319 17.14 -2.84 -0.25
CA TRP A 319 17.60 -2.96 1.13
C TRP A 319 16.46 -2.71 2.14
N GLY A 320 16.45 -3.48 3.22
CA GLY A 320 15.48 -3.30 4.31
C GLY A 320 14.06 -3.77 3.99
N VAL A 321 13.85 -4.51 2.88
CA VAL A 321 12.55 -5.08 2.52
C VAL A 321 11.98 -5.95 3.66
N GLY A 322 10.66 -5.93 3.85
CA GLY A 322 9.99 -6.83 4.79
C GLY A 322 10.40 -6.61 6.26
N ARG A 323 10.66 -5.37 6.70
CA ARG A 323 11.14 -5.06 8.07
C ARG A 323 12.43 -5.80 8.43
N HIS A 324 13.32 -5.98 7.48
CA HIS A 324 14.53 -6.79 7.56
C HIS A 324 15.33 -6.58 8.85
N SER A 325 15.56 -5.33 9.28
CA SER A 325 16.33 -5.03 10.50
C SER A 325 15.67 -5.60 11.77
N PHE A 326 14.32 -5.54 11.87
CA PHE A 326 13.62 -6.15 12.99
C PHE A 326 13.71 -7.68 12.95
N HIS A 327 13.56 -8.27 11.79
CA HIS A 327 13.59 -9.70 11.62
C HIS A 327 14.99 -10.32 11.83
N GLN A 328 16.09 -9.53 11.78
CA GLN A 328 17.42 -10.01 12.15
C GLN A 328 17.49 -10.52 13.59
N TYR A 329 16.68 -9.93 14.49
CA TYR A 329 16.60 -10.43 15.87
C TYR A 329 16.19 -11.90 15.94
N PHE A 330 15.25 -12.32 15.12
CA PHE A 330 14.81 -13.71 15.02
C PHE A 330 15.80 -14.58 14.22
N ALA A 331 16.34 -14.06 13.12
CA ALA A 331 17.32 -14.78 12.31
C ALA A 331 18.58 -15.14 13.11
N GLN A 332 19.03 -14.25 14.01
CA GLN A 332 20.15 -14.52 14.92
C GLN A 332 19.82 -15.55 16.02
N ARG A 333 18.53 -15.87 16.20
CA ARG A 333 18.03 -16.85 17.18
C ARG A 333 17.48 -18.13 16.54
N GLY A 334 17.90 -18.39 15.31
CA GLY A 334 17.58 -19.65 14.65
C GLY A 334 16.22 -19.67 13.96
N PHE A 335 15.61 -18.52 13.63
CA PHE A 335 14.37 -18.49 12.86
C PHE A 335 14.65 -18.21 11.38
N ILE A 336 13.92 -18.88 10.51
CA ILE A 336 13.80 -18.51 9.12
C ILE A 336 12.74 -17.40 9.01
N ILE A 337 13.04 -16.35 8.23
CA ILE A 337 12.09 -15.31 7.91
C ILE A 337 11.63 -15.47 6.46
N PHE A 338 10.33 -15.44 6.25
CA PHE A 338 9.73 -15.61 4.94
C PHE A 338 8.73 -14.50 4.63
N SER A 339 8.75 -14.01 3.39
CA SER A 339 7.74 -13.09 2.86
C SER A 339 7.51 -13.40 1.38
N PHE A 340 6.30 -13.15 0.87
CA PHE A 340 6.00 -13.36 -0.55
C PHE A 340 4.85 -12.45 -1.00
N ASP A 341 4.64 -12.33 -2.31
CA ASP A 341 3.53 -11.60 -2.91
C ASP A 341 2.45 -12.58 -3.36
N ASN A 342 1.30 -12.59 -2.68
CA ASN A 342 0.13 -13.40 -3.03
C ASN A 342 -0.62 -12.83 -4.25
N ARG A 343 -1.53 -13.60 -4.84
CA ARG A 343 -2.49 -13.12 -5.85
C ARG A 343 -3.30 -11.95 -5.29
N GLY A 344 -3.58 -10.97 -6.15
CA GLY A 344 -4.19 -9.70 -5.74
C GLY A 344 -3.19 -8.60 -5.43
N THR A 345 -1.89 -8.91 -5.23
CA THR A 345 -0.85 -7.90 -5.02
C THR A 345 -0.41 -7.22 -6.32
N GLY A 346 0.43 -6.18 -6.22
CA GLY A 346 0.87 -5.37 -7.34
C GLY A 346 2.08 -5.94 -8.11
N GLY A 347 2.53 -5.17 -9.11
CA GLY A 347 3.78 -5.45 -9.85
C GLY A 347 3.64 -6.37 -11.06
N ARG A 348 2.56 -7.14 -11.17
CA ARG A 348 2.36 -8.19 -12.18
C ARG A 348 1.22 -7.92 -13.18
N GLY A 349 0.83 -6.65 -13.29
CA GLY A 349 -0.26 -6.21 -14.16
C GLY A 349 -1.64 -6.31 -13.51
N LYS A 350 -2.62 -5.76 -14.24
CA LYS A 350 -3.99 -5.58 -13.73
C LYS A 350 -4.70 -6.91 -13.47
N ALA A 351 -4.63 -7.86 -14.38
CA ALA A 351 -5.30 -9.15 -14.24
C ALA A 351 -4.88 -9.92 -12.97
N PHE A 352 -3.59 -9.84 -12.59
CA PHE A 352 -3.11 -10.46 -11.35
C PHE A 352 -3.59 -9.70 -10.10
N LYS A 353 -3.60 -8.37 -10.17
CA LYS A 353 -4.05 -7.50 -9.09
C LYS A 353 -5.57 -7.63 -8.86
N ASP A 354 -6.35 -7.71 -9.91
CA ASP A 354 -7.81 -7.80 -9.88
C ASP A 354 -8.34 -9.11 -9.27
N LEU A 355 -7.50 -10.12 -9.07
CA LEU A 355 -7.87 -11.35 -8.35
C LEU A 355 -8.28 -11.09 -6.89
N ALA A 356 -7.97 -9.91 -6.34
CA ALA A 356 -8.46 -9.48 -5.03
C ALA A 356 -9.86 -8.85 -5.07
N TYR A 357 -10.39 -8.51 -6.25
CA TYR A 357 -11.67 -7.79 -6.37
C TYR A 357 -12.84 -8.68 -5.98
N GLY A 358 -13.74 -8.13 -5.17
CA GLY A 358 -14.95 -8.78 -4.68
C GLY A 358 -14.75 -9.70 -3.47
N ASP A 359 -13.56 -10.26 -3.29
CA ASP A 359 -13.16 -11.04 -2.10
C ASP A 359 -11.63 -11.04 -1.95
N TYR A 360 -11.09 -10.03 -1.27
CA TYR A 360 -9.65 -9.90 -1.08
C TYR A 360 -9.07 -10.94 -0.11
N GLY A 361 -9.90 -11.69 0.63
CA GLY A 361 -9.49 -12.78 1.52
C GLY A 361 -9.22 -14.10 0.81
N LYS A 362 -9.93 -14.37 -0.29
CA LYS A 362 -9.92 -15.67 -0.97
C LYS A 362 -8.52 -16.15 -1.39
N TYR A 363 -7.91 -15.45 -2.32
CA TYR A 363 -6.58 -15.85 -2.83
C TYR A 363 -5.47 -15.56 -1.83
N LEU A 364 -5.68 -14.59 -0.94
CA LEU A 364 -4.77 -14.33 0.16
C LEU A 364 -4.55 -15.60 1.00
N VAL A 365 -5.61 -16.27 1.46
CA VAL A 365 -5.50 -17.50 2.28
C VAL A 365 -4.96 -18.67 1.47
N ILE A 366 -5.49 -18.91 0.27
CA ILE A 366 -5.05 -20.03 -0.60
C ILE A 366 -3.54 -19.96 -0.83
N ASP A 367 -3.02 -18.77 -1.12
CA ASP A 367 -1.60 -18.58 -1.41
C ASP A 367 -0.72 -18.69 -0.16
N HIS A 368 -1.24 -18.29 1.02
CA HIS A 368 -0.53 -18.48 2.29
C HIS A 368 -0.45 -19.95 2.69
N ILE A 369 -1.49 -20.73 2.42
CA ILE A 369 -1.46 -22.19 2.58
C ILE A 369 -0.44 -22.81 1.61
N ALA A 370 -0.40 -22.37 0.34
CA ALA A 370 0.60 -22.83 -0.62
C ALA A 370 2.04 -22.47 -0.16
N ALA A 371 2.24 -21.27 0.41
CA ALA A 371 3.52 -20.87 0.98
C ALA A 371 3.92 -21.74 2.19
N ALA A 372 2.97 -22.06 3.07
CA ALA A 372 3.23 -22.95 4.20
C ALA A 372 3.59 -24.37 3.72
N LYS A 373 2.88 -24.94 2.75
CA LYS A 373 3.23 -26.23 2.13
C LYS A 373 4.62 -26.21 1.48
N TYR A 374 4.97 -25.12 0.77
CA TYR A 374 6.31 -24.92 0.22
C TYR A 374 7.36 -24.94 1.33
N LEU A 375 7.15 -24.21 2.43
CA LEU A 375 8.08 -24.19 3.57
C LEU A 375 8.21 -25.57 4.19
N GLN A 376 7.11 -26.30 4.42
CA GLN A 376 7.11 -27.68 4.93
C GLN A 376 7.84 -28.68 4.02
N SER A 377 7.97 -28.39 2.72
CA SER A 377 8.73 -29.23 1.79
C SER A 377 10.25 -29.08 1.89
N LEU A 378 10.74 -28.05 2.60
CA LEU A 378 12.17 -27.80 2.78
C LEU A 378 12.69 -28.59 3.97
N THR A 379 13.71 -29.43 3.77
CA THR A 379 14.25 -30.36 4.79
C THR A 379 14.74 -29.69 6.06
N TYR A 380 15.15 -28.42 5.94
CA TYR A 380 15.66 -27.58 7.04
C TYR A 380 14.56 -26.72 7.70
N VAL A 381 13.29 -26.92 7.36
CA VAL A 381 12.17 -26.23 8.00
C VAL A 381 11.50 -27.16 9.00
N ASP A 382 11.28 -26.67 10.22
CA ASP A 382 10.39 -27.26 11.19
C ASP A 382 8.94 -26.91 10.81
N GLY A 383 8.30 -27.79 10.07
CA GLY A 383 6.98 -27.59 9.47
C GLY A 383 5.84 -27.44 10.49
N ASP A 384 6.02 -27.88 11.73
CA ASP A 384 5.05 -27.75 12.82
C ASP A 384 5.15 -26.39 13.54
N ASN A 385 6.22 -25.64 13.30
CA ASN A 385 6.53 -24.37 13.94
C ASN A 385 6.57 -23.20 12.95
N ILE A 386 5.48 -23.01 12.19
CA ILE A 386 5.29 -21.86 11.28
C ILE A 386 4.39 -20.82 11.97
N GLY A 387 4.92 -19.62 12.17
CA GLY A 387 4.16 -18.46 12.64
C GLY A 387 3.90 -17.46 11.53
N VAL A 388 2.87 -16.64 11.72
CA VAL A 388 2.52 -15.55 10.79
C VAL A 388 2.28 -14.25 11.56
N TRP A 389 2.78 -13.12 11.03
CA TRP A 389 2.45 -11.83 11.61
C TRP A 389 2.38 -10.72 10.58
N GLY A 390 1.60 -9.69 10.91
CA GLY A 390 1.47 -8.51 10.09
C GLY A 390 0.72 -7.38 10.77
N TRP A 391 0.71 -6.22 10.13
CA TRP A 391 0.10 -5.00 10.62
C TRP A 391 -0.95 -4.49 9.64
N SER A 392 -2.08 -3.95 10.14
CA SER A 392 -3.17 -3.42 9.29
C SER A 392 -3.75 -4.50 8.38
N GLY A 393 -3.66 -4.36 7.04
CA GLY A 393 -3.98 -5.43 6.09
C GLY A 393 -3.20 -6.73 6.36
N GLY A 394 -1.95 -6.65 6.85
CA GLY A 394 -1.19 -7.82 7.30
C GLY A 394 -1.72 -8.43 8.60
N GLY A 395 -2.33 -7.63 9.48
CA GLY A 395 -3.07 -8.12 10.64
C GLY A 395 -4.34 -8.86 10.23
N TYR A 396 -5.09 -8.34 9.28
CA TYR A 396 -6.21 -9.03 8.63
C TYR A 396 -5.76 -10.39 8.08
N LEU A 397 -4.69 -10.39 7.28
CA LEU A 397 -4.08 -11.58 6.73
C LEU A 397 -3.74 -12.60 7.82
N THR A 398 -3.11 -12.16 8.92
CA THR A 398 -2.78 -13.02 10.05
C THR A 398 -4.03 -13.69 10.62
N ASN A 399 -5.08 -12.92 10.85
CA ASN A 399 -6.35 -13.46 11.37
C ASN A 399 -6.99 -14.47 10.40
N MET A 400 -6.95 -14.21 9.09
CA MET A 400 -7.43 -15.16 8.07
C MET A 400 -6.59 -16.45 8.06
N CYS A 401 -5.28 -16.37 8.21
CA CYS A 401 -4.40 -17.53 8.33
C CYS A 401 -4.69 -18.33 9.62
N MET A 402 -4.90 -17.66 10.75
CA MET A 402 -5.19 -18.32 12.04
C MET A 402 -6.61 -18.89 12.13
N THR A 403 -7.48 -18.59 11.15
CA THR A 403 -8.82 -19.17 11.01
C THR A 403 -8.86 -20.18 9.87
N LEU A 404 -8.89 -19.75 8.61
CA LEU A 404 -9.02 -20.62 7.43
C LEU A 404 -7.76 -21.44 7.13
N GLY A 405 -6.58 -20.92 7.49
CA GLY A 405 -5.28 -21.60 7.35
C GLY A 405 -4.76 -22.27 8.62
N SER A 406 -5.61 -22.42 9.64
CA SER A 406 -5.23 -22.81 11.01
C SER A 406 -4.52 -24.16 11.15
N ASP A 407 -4.61 -25.04 10.15
CA ASP A 407 -3.88 -26.32 10.13
C ASP A 407 -2.39 -26.16 9.75
N TYR A 408 -2.00 -24.98 9.26
CA TYR A 408 -0.64 -24.70 8.77
C TYR A 408 0.13 -23.70 9.64
N PHE A 409 -0.59 -22.92 10.48
CA PHE A 409 0.03 -21.86 11.27
C PHE A 409 -0.20 -22.10 12.76
N LYS A 410 0.89 -22.23 13.51
CA LYS A 410 0.87 -22.51 14.96
C LYS A 410 0.61 -21.28 15.80
N ALA A 411 1.19 -20.13 15.42
CA ALA A 411 1.06 -18.89 16.15
C ALA A 411 0.92 -17.69 15.21
N GLY A 412 0.10 -16.71 15.62
CA GLY A 412 -0.12 -15.48 14.85
C GLY A 412 -0.03 -14.22 15.71
N VAL A 413 0.55 -13.14 15.16
CA VAL A 413 0.48 -11.81 15.76
C VAL A 413 -0.19 -10.84 14.79
N SER A 414 -1.34 -10.33 15.18
CA SER A 414 -2.19 -9.46 14.39
C SER A 414 -2.18 -8.05 14.97
N GLY A 415 -1.54 -7.11 14.24
CA GLY A 415 -1.48 -5.70 14.65
C GLY A 415 -2.52 -4.85 13.92
N ALA A 416 -3.32 -4.08 14.66
CA ALA A 416 -4.31 -3.13 14.16
C ALA A 416 -5.12 -3.63 12.93
N PRO A 417 -5.75 -4.82 12.99
CA PRO A 417 -6.34 -5.47 11.82
C PRO A 417 -7.70 -4.92 11.46
N ASN A 418 -7.98 -4.91 10.16
CA ASN A 418 -9.36 -4.90 9.65
C ASN A 418 -9.91 -6.34 9.71
N VAL A 419 -10.86 -6.65 10.58
CA VAL A 419 -11.43 -8.01 10.71
C VAL A 419 -12.75 -8.19 9.97
N ASP A 420 -13.41 -7.09 9.63
CA ASP A 420 -14.68 -7.10 8.91
C ASP A 420 -14.73 -5.92 7.93
N PRO A 421 -14.90 -6.16 6.62
CA PRO A 421 -14.95 -5.09 5.63
C PRO A 421 -16.10 -4.08 5.88
N LEU A 422 -17.19 -4.49 6.52
CA LEU A 422 -18.30 -3.57 6.86
C LEU A 422 -17.96 -2.55 7.94
N LEU A 423 -16.88 -2.75 8.68
CA LEU A 423 -16.43 -1.83 9.74
C LEU A 423 -15.39 -0.82 9.26
N TYR A 424 -14.86 -0.97 8.05
CA TYR A 424 -13.84 -0.11 7.48
C TYR A 424 -14.44 0.93 6.53
N ASP A 425 -13.63 1.91 6.10
CA ASP A 425 -14.11 3.04 5.30
C ASP A 425 -14.65 2.66 3.90
N THR A 426 -15.52 3.51 3.36
CA THR A 426 -16.10 3.34 2.02
C THR A 426 -15.03 3.38 0.93
N ILE A 427 -14.12 4.37 1.00
CA ILE A 427 -13.22 4.69 -0.12
C ILE A 427 -12.23 3.54 -0.41
N TRP A 428 -11.74 2.85 0.62
CA TRP A 428 -10.87 1.69 0.45
C TRP A 428 -11.68 0.41 0.24
N THR A 429 -12.69 0.17 1.07
CA THR A 429 -13.42 -1.10 1.07
C THR A 429 -14.23 -1.27 -0.22
N GLU A 430 -15.05 -0.31 -0.60
CA GLU A 430 -15.88 -0.41 -1.79
C GLU A 430 -15.07 -0.41 -3.09
N ARG A 431 -13.86 0.16 -3.07
CA ARG A 431 -12.90 0.07 -4.17
C ARG A 431 -12.53 -1.38 -4.50
N TYR A 432 -12.30 -2.21 -3.50
CA TYR A 432 -11.82 -3.58 -3.68
C TYR A 432 -12.93 -4.63 -3.55
N MET A 433 -14.01 -4.31 -2.85
CA MET A 433 -15.12 -5.24 -2.63
C MET A 433 -16.32 -4.99 -3.55
N GLY A 434 -16.41 -3.81 -4.19
CA GLY A 434 -17.66 -3.33 -4.80
C GLY A 434 -18.64 -2.84 -3.74
N LEU A 435 -19.86 -2.47 -4.16
CA LEU A 435 -20.88 -1.99 -3.22
C LEU A 435 -21.45 -3.15 -2.38
N VAL A 436 -21.80 -2.87 -1.14
CA VAL A 436 -22.30 -3.87 -0.18
C VAL A 436 -23.51 -4.61 -0.72
N ASP A 437 -24.49 -3.89 -1.28
CA ASP A 437 -25.73 -4.46 -1.81
C ASP A 437 -25.52 -5.30 -3.08
N GLU A 438 -24.42 -5.07 -3.81
CA GLU A 438 -24.10 -5.81 -5.03
C GLU A 438 -23.24 -7.05 -4.76
N ASN A 439 -22.56 -7.12 -3.60
CA ASN A 439 -21.62 -8.20 -3.26
C ASN A 439 -21.72 -8.69 -1.80
N PRO A 440 -22.91 -8.99 -1.26
CA PRO A 440 -23.08 -9.39 0.14
C PRO A 440 -22.28 -10.65 0.50
N GLU A 441 -22.18 -11.63 -0.39
CA GLU A 441 -21.44 -12.87 -0.14
C GLU A 441 -19.92 -12.62 -0.10
N GLY A 442 -19.36 -11.75 -0.93
CA GLY A 442 -17.96 -11.38 -0.87
C GLY A 442 -17.60 -10.71 0.47
N TYR A 443 -18.43 -9.76 0.92
CA TYR A 443 -18.25 -9.13 2.24
C TYR A 443 -18.29 -10.13 3.38
N LYS A 444 -19.22 -11.08 3.36
CA LYS A 444 -19.32 -12.16 4.34
C LYS A 444 -18.08 -13.07 4.33
N ASN A 445 -17.63 -13.48 3.14
CA ASN A 445 -16.46 -14.36 2.99
C ASN A 445 -15.16 -13.69 3.42
N ALA A 446 -15.02 -12.38 3.17
CA ALA A 446 -13.86 -11.60 3.58
C ALA A 446 -13.88 -11.24 5.08
N SER A 447 -15.00 -11.42 5.80
CA SER A 447 -15.07 -11.17 7.24
C SER A 447 -14.43 -12.31 8.03
N VAL A 448 -13.38 -12.00 8.82
CA VAL A 448 -12.74 -12.96 9.75
C VAL A 448 -13.76 -13.51 10.75
N LEU A 449 -14.75 -12.69 11.13
CA LEU A 449 -15.76 -13.06 12.13
C LEU A 449 -16.58 -14.30 11.73
N THR A 450 -16.76 -14.52 10.43
CA THR A 450 -17.49 -15.69 9.90
C THR A 450 -16.69 -16.99 9.97
N HIS A 451 -15.39 -16.94 10.27
CA HIS A 451 -14.49 -18.09 10.24
C HIS A 451 -13.89 -18.44 11.60
N VAL A 452 -14.28 -17.76 12.68
CA VAL A 452 -13.70 -17.94 14.03
C VAL A 452 -13.90 -19.35 14.57
N ASP A 453 -14.94 -20.06 14.16
CA ASP A 453 -15.17 -21.46 14.54
C ASP A 453 -13.99 -22.39 14.15
N LYS A 454 -13.28 -22.05 13.06
CA LYS A 454 -12.11 -22.78 12.54
C LYS A 454 -10.79 -22.40 13.21
N ALA A 455 -10.78 -21.37 14.06
CA ALA A 455 -9.55 -20.89 14.68
C ALA A 455 -8.86 -21.97 15.52
N LYS A 456 -7.53 -22.09 15.34
CA LYS A 456 -6.63 -22.96 16.13
C LYS A 456 -5.33 -22.21 16.42
N GLY A 457 -4.51 -22.79 17.30
CA GLY A 457 -3.20 -22.23 17.65
C GLY A 457 -3.29 -21.01 18.56
N PHE A 458 -2.24 -20.21 18.59
CA PHE A 458 -2.06 -19.09 19.50
C PHE A 458 -2.16 -17.76 18.74
N LEU A 459 -3.02 -16.85 19.16
CA LEU A 459 -3.21 -15.56 18.52
C LEU A 459 -3.00 -14.44 19.54
N LEU A 460 -2.10 -13.50 19.20
CA LEU A 460 -1.94 -12.22 19.89
C LEU A 460 -2.48 -11.10 18.99
N GLN A 461 -3.42 -10.31 19.53
CA GLN A 461 -3.95 -9.11 18.89
C GLN A 461 -3.38 -7.87 19.57
N ILE A 462 -2.88 -6.91 18.79
CA ILE A 462 -2.34 -5.64 19.26
C ILE A 462 -3.08 -4.50 18.57
N HIS A 463 -3.57 -3.48 19.34
CA HIS A 463 -4.28 -2.35 18.77
C HIS A 463 -4.12 -1.07 19.61
N GLY A 464 -4.17 0.10 19.00
CA GLY A 464 -4.35 1.38 19.68
C GLY A 464 -5.84 1.70 19.85
N ASN A 465 -6.28 2.12 21.05
CA ASN A 465 -7.71 2.42 21.21
C ASN A 465 -8.17 3.71 20.51
N ALA A 466 -7.23 4.59 20.19
CA ALA A 466 -7.47 5.82 19.46
C ALA A 466 -7.09 5.72 17.97
N ASP A 467 -7.10 4.50 17.43
CA ASP A 467 -6.90 4.27 15.99
C ASP A 467 -8.06 4.88 15.20
N ASP A 468 -7.76 5.94 14.47
CA ASP A 468 -8.69 6.74 13.67
C ASP A 468 -8.82 6.25 12.21
N ASN A 469 -8.02 5.25 11.85
CA ASN A 469 -8.03 4.58 10.55
C ASN A 469 -8.76 3.22 10.63
N VAL A 470 -8.16 2.24 11.33
CA VAL A 470 -8.79 0.95 11.61
C VAL A 470 -9.23 0.93 13.07
N HIS A 471 -10.47 1.25 13.32
CA HIS A 471 -10.98 1.41 14.68
C HIS A 471 -10.74 0.15 15.53
N HIS A 472 -10.35 0.30 16.80
CA HIS A 472 -10.16 -0.83 17.71
C HIS A 472 -11.44 -1.66 17.95
N GLN A 473 -12.60 -1.17 17.50
CA GLN A 473 -13.86 -1.92 17.39
C GLN A 473 -13.67 -3.26 16.66
N HIS A 474 -12.83 -3.31 15.65
CA HIS A 474 -12.46 -4.55 14.94
C HIS A 474 -11.91 -5.60 15.91
N SER A 475 -10.95 -5.23 16.75
CA SER A 475 -10.33 -6.12 17.73
C SER A 475 -11.32 -6.57 18.81
N LEU A 476 -12.18 -5.66 19.28
CA LEU A 476 -13.20 -5.99 20.27
C LEU A 476 -14.26 -6.96 19.74
N GLN A 477 -14.69 -6.78 18.48
CA GLN A 477 -15.64 -7.72 17.86
C GLN A 477 -15.00 -9.09 17.61
N LEU A 478 -13.72 -9.14 17.23
CA LEU A 478 -13.01 -10.40 17.11
C LEU A 478 -12.91 -11.12 18.46
N ALA A 479 -12.51 -10.40 19.53
CA ALA A 479 -12.44 -10.97 20.88
C ALA A 479 -13.79 -11.53 21.35
N LYS A 480 -14.88 -10.80 21.08
CA LYS A 480 -16.25 -11.27 21.36
C LYS A 480 -16.54 -12.57 20.59
N ALA A 481 -16.24 -12.61 19.28
CA ALA A 481 -16.49 -13.79 18.46
C ALA A 481 -15.68 -15.02 18.93
N TYR A 482 -14.42 -14.82 19.36
CA TYR A 482 -13.60 -15.88 19.96
C TYR A 482 -14.23 -16.40 21.24
N ALA A 483 -14.65 -15.53 22.16
CA ALA A 483 -15.29 -15.91 23.41
C ALA A 483 -16.60 -16.69 23.18
N GLU A 484 -17.47 -16.24 22.26
CA GLU A 484 -18.73 -16.91 21.90
C GLU A 484 -18.52 -18.32 21.31
N LYS A 485 -17.36 -18.56 20.67
CA LYS A 485 -16.98 -19.87 20.12
C LYS A 485 -16.11 -20.71 21.08
N GLY A 486 -15.88 -20.24 22.32
CA GLY A 486 -15.02 -20.93 23.29
C GLY A 486 -13.56 -21.03 22.82
N LYS A 487 -13.09 -20.08 21.98
CA LYS A 487 -11.71 -19.99 21.51
C LYS A 487 -10.92 -19.03 22.37
N HIS A 488 -9.60 -19.20 22.41
CA HIS A 488 -8.69 -18.35 23.18
C HIS A 488 -7.87 -17.46 22.25
N MET A 489 -7.66 -16.21 22.67
CA MET A 489 -6.72 -15.26 22.08
C MET A 489 -6.19 -14.32 23.15
N GLU A 490 -4.99 -13.82 22.96
CA GLU A 490 -4.46 -12.71 23.75
C GLU A 490 -4.74 -11.38 23.05
N MET A 491 -4.97 -10.32 23.83
CA MET A 491 -5.15 -8.98 23.29
C MET A 491 -4.41 -7.95 24.14
N PHE A 492 -3.73 -7.02 23.48
CA PHE A 492 -3.12 -5.87 24.15
C PHE A 492 -3.54 -4.57 23.46
N ILE A 493 -4.16 -3.68 24.24
CA ILE A 493 -4.61 -2.36 23.77
C ILE A 493 -3.69 -1.29 24.32
N TYR A 494 -3.20 -0.41 23.42
CA TYR A 494 -2.41 0.76 23.76
C TYR A 494 -3.31 1.98 23.93
N PRO A 495 -3.42 2.54 25.16
CA PRO A 495 -4.22 3.74 25.39
C PRO A 495 -3.75 4.91 24.54
N ASN A 496 -4.71 5.68 24.02
CA ASN A 496 -4.54 6.89 23.21
C ASN A 496 -3.61 6.76 21.98
N ALA A 497 -3.24 5.53 21.61
CA ALA A 497 -2.39 5.27 20.45
C ALA A 497 -3.22 5.18 19.16
N HIS A 498 -2.68 5.81 18.08
CA HIS A 498 -3.24 5.75 16.73
C HIS A 498 -2.83 4.45 15.99
N HIS A 499 -3.18 4.34 14.71
CA HIS A 499 -2.94 3.15 13.86
C HIS A 499 -1.48 2.64 13.86
N GLY A 500 -0.51 3.51 13.99
CA GLY A 500 0.92 3.16 14.07
C GLY A 500 1.47 3.13 15.50
N LEU A 501 0.64 3.05 16.54
CA LEU A 501 1.00 3.06 17.98
C LEU A 501 1.65 4.35 18.50
N GLY A 502 1.81 5.38 17.68
CA GLY A 502 2.15 6.72 18.16
C GLY A 502 0.96 7.38 18.83
N ASN A 503 1.15 8.57 19.39
CA ASN A 503 0.07 9.34 19.98
C ASN A 503 -0.93 9.81 18.92
N ASN A 504 -2.23 9.71 19.23
CA ASN A 504 -3.24 10.31 18.38
C ASN A 504 -3.35 11.81 18.65
N ASN A 505 -3.00 12.64 17.66
CA ASN A 505 -3.04 14.09 17.76
C ASN A 505 -4.45 14.67 17.98
N PHE A 506 -5.51 13.89 17.73
CA PHE A 506 -6.89 14.29 18.04
C PHE A 506 -7.23 14.17 19.52
N LEU A 507 -6.59 13.29 20.26
CA LEU A 507 -6.87 13.02 21.68
C LEU A 507 -5.86 13.68 22.60
N THR A 508 -4.58 13.71 22.24
CA THR A 508 -3.50 14.19 23.12
C THR A 508 -3.29 15.71 22.97
N SER A 509 -3.22 16.41 24.09
CA SER A 509 -2.65 17.76 24.16
C SER A 509 -1.13 17.69 24.08
N GLU A 510 -0.44 18.82 23.81
CA GLU A 510 1.03 18.88 23.83
C GLU A 510 1.63 18.44 25.18
N GLU A 511 0.88 18.61 26.27
CA GLU A 511 1.28 18.28 27.65
C GLU A 511 1.21 16.78 27.96
N THR A 512 0.43 16.00 27.19
CA THR A 512 0.20 14.56 27.42
C THR A 512 0.86 13.66 26.38
N LYS A 513 1.79 14.19 25.59
CA LYS A 513 2.54 13.40 24.60
C LYS A 513 3.35 12.30 25.29
N ILE A 514 2.82 11.06 25.22
CA ILE A 514 3.60 9.87 25.54
C ILE A 514 4.71 9.74 24.47
N ASP A 515 5.90 9.34 24.88
CA ASP A 515 6.95 8.97 23.95
C ASP A 515 6.45 7.82 23.04
N GLY A 516 6.06 8.13 21.81
CA GLY A 516 5.55 7.13 20.85
C GLY A 516 6.51 5.96 20.63
N TRP A 517 7.81 6.15 20.90
CA TRP A 517 8.81 5.11 20.90
C TRP A 517 8.61 4.08 22.01
N ALA A 518 8.05 4.47 23.18
CA ALA A 518 7.78 3.55 24.28
C ALA A 518 6.74 2.49 23.87
N ASN A 519 5.65 2.90 23.23
CA ASN A 519 4.62 1.98 22.73
C ASN A 519 5.19 1.05 21.65
N TYR A 520 5.97 1.59 20.70
CA TYR A 520 6.64 0.78 19.69
C TYR A 520 7.57 -0.27 20.30
N ASN A 521 8.47 0.14 21.18
CA ASN A 521 9.42 -0.76 21.83
C ASN A 521 8.71 -1.85 22.62
N HIS A 522 7.64 -1.49 23.35
CA HIS A 522 6.85 -2.45 24.09
C HIS A 522 6.13 -3.44 23.15
N ALA A 523 5.49 -2.95 22.09
CA ALA A 523 4.80 -3.79 21.11
C ALA A 523 5.75 -4.78 20.42
N TYR A 524 6.91 -4.30 19.96
CA TYR A 524 7.90 -5.17 19.34
C TYR A 524 8.45 -6.23 20.32
N ARG A 525 8.67 -5.89 21.58
CA ARG A 525 9.04 -6.87 22.61
C ARG A 525 7.95 -7.90 22.83
N LYS A 526 6.66 -7.49 22.87
CA LYS A 526 5.53 -8.45 22.95
C LYS A 526 5.49 -9.37 21.75
N ILE A 527 5.65 -8.85 20.52
CA ILE A 527 5.69 -9.66 19.29
C ILE A 527 6.82 -10.70 19.39
N ILE A 528 8.01 -10.27 19.79
CA ILE A 528 9.17 -11.15 19.97
C ILE A 528 8.87 -12.23 20.99
N SER A 529 8.47 -11.86 22.21
CA SER A 529 8.22 -12.81 23.31
C SER A 529 7.18 -13.83 22.90
N PHE A 530 6.05 -13.38 22.33
CA PHE A 530 4.96 -14.26 21.93
C PHE A 530 5.37 -15.26 20.84
N LEU A 531 6.03 -14.80 19.77
CA LEU A 531 6.45 -15.68 18.68
C LEU A 531 7.54 -16.66 19.15
N MET A 532 8.48 -16.21 19.99
CA MET A 532 9.50 -17.10 20.56
C MET A 532 8.89 -18.16 21.49
N GLU A 533 7.98 -17.77 22.38
CA GLU A 533 7.33 -18.69 23.32
C GLU A 533 6.60 -19.82 22.60
N HIS A 534 5.88 -19.49 21.52
CA HIS A 534 5.02 -20.46 20.84
C HIS A 534 5.68 -21.20 19.67
N LEU A 535 6.80 -20.71 19.15
CA LEU A 535 7.46 -21.31 17.98
C LEU A 535 8.83 -21.91 18.30
N SER A 536 9.52 -21.52 19.40
CA SER A 536 10.79 -22.14 19.75
C SER A 536 10.62 -23.60 20.13
N ASN A 537 11.52 -24.43 19.68
CA ASN A 537 11.62 -25.80 20.16
C ASN A 537 12.15 -25.80 21.61
N LYS A 538 11.39 -26.34 22.57
CA LYS A 538 11.76 -26.44 24.00
C LYS A 538 13.04 -27.22 24.26
N ASN A 539 13.67 -27.78 23.24
CA ASN A 539 14.90 -28.57 23.32
C ASN A 539 16.17 -27.76 23.00
N GLN A 540 16.09 -26.42 22.87
CA GLN A 540 17.24 -25.55 22.55
C GLN A 540 17.62 -24.57 23.70
N GLU A 541 17.13 -24.81 24.92
CA GLU A 541 17.62 -24.14 26.13
C GLU A 541 18.84 -24.83 26.75
#